data_e09f621f873c92bd889516dc611c86e6
#
_entry.id   e09f621f873c92bd889516dc611c86e6
#
_cell.length_a   1.000
_cell.length_b   1.000
_cell.length_c   1.000
_cell.angle_alpha   90.00
_cell.angle_beta   90.00
_cell.angle_gamma   90.00
#
_symmetry.space_group_name_H-M   'P 1'
#
loop_
_entity.id
_entity.type
_entity.pdbx_description
1 polymer ?
#
loop_
_entity_poly.entity_id
_entity_poly.type
_entity_poly.pdbx_seq_one_letter_code
_entity_poly.pdbx_strand_id
1 'polypeptide(L)'
;YTNERLIEVFDIAKESAIFMDELGYDVLWMAEHHFQREGYECIPNLLILSQYLCQFTKRLKFGCGFNILPMWHPIRLAEDYAMVDILTGGRVILGVGRGYHTREVETFGAPMQDSDANRELFEEQFEIMMKAFNEDSFSHKGKNYTIPPEVPYRGYTLKDVTLVPRPVHPVEVWQPLVSGSERGMDFMAKHGVKGLILGTHADYVDDYMIKFQAVNSKYGRDMPLGGNLGLGLWLYLDDTVEKAEKSLQPLFEEHVKFAAPLGMLRYTDDQMKEIGPGGVGRHIAAGNDFRDVLNKRAWFAGDTNSTISYLKEIEEKYPGIEQIMIGFPMGETKAQFKEQLTRFAKEVMPAFQGQAAKT
;
A
#
# COMPACT_ATOMS: atom_id res chain seq x y z
N TYR A 1 -11.98 13.95 -17.81
CA TYR A 1 -13.10 13.29 -17.11
C TYR A 1 -14.08 14.31 -16.57
N THR A 2 -15.37 13.99 -16.59
CA THR A 2 -16.40 14.83 -15.98
C THR A 2 -16.61 14.44 -14.51
N ASN A 3 -17.17 15.36 -13.71
CA ASN A 3 -17.43 15.08 -12.29
C ASN A 3 -18.41 13.92 -12.10
N GLU A 4 -19.40 13.75 -12.99
CA GLU A 4 -20.34 12.64 -12.98
C GLU A 4 -19.61 11.28 -13.08
N ARG A 5 -18.63 11.18 -13.99
CA ARG A 5 -17.80 9.95 -14.12
C ARG A 5 -16.90 9.69 -12.91
N LEU A 6 -16.38 10.74 -12.30
CA LEU A 6 -15.59 10.59 -11.07
C LEU A 6 -16.47 10.12 -9.89
N ILE A 7 -17.75 10.52 -9.86
CA ILE A 7 -18.70 10.05 -8.84
C ILE A 7 -18.98 8.54 -8.98
N GLU A 8 -19.05 8.01 -10.22
CA GLU A 8 -19.26 6.57 -10.45
C GLU A 8 -18.22 5.67 -9.78
N VAL A 9 -17.02 6.20 -9.49
CA VAL A 9 -15.95 5.45 -8.80
C VAL A 9 -16.38 4.97 -7.42
N PHE A 10 -17.18 5.76 -6.70
CA PHE A 10 -17.67 5.37 -5.37
C PHE A 10 -18.71 4.26 -5.42
N ASP A 11 -19.54 4.22 -6.46
CA ASP A 11 -20.46 3.10 -6.70
C ASP A 11 -19.70 1.84 -7.11
N ILE A 12 -18.67 1.96 -7.96
CA ILE A 12 -17.79 0.85 -8.33
C ILE A 12 -17.06 0.31 -7.09
N ALA A 13 -16.50 1.18 -6.25
CA ALA A 13 -15.82 0.78 -5.03
C ALA A 13 -16.78 0.02 -4.08
N LYS A 14 -18.01 0.50 -3.91
CA LYS A 14 -19.03 -0.18 -3.11
C LYS A 14 -19.39 -1.56 -3.66
N GLU A 15 -19.69 -1.66 -4.95
CA GLU A 15 -20.01 -2.95 -5.59
C GLU A 15 -18.83 -3.93 -5.48
N SER A 16 -17.61 -3.43 -5.67
CA SER A 16 -16.40 -4.24 -5.56
C SER A 16 -16.19 -4.75 -4.14
N ALA A 17 -16.36 -3.90 -3.13
CA ALA A 17 -16.23 -4.28 -1.73
C ALA A 17 -17.25 -5.37 -1.33
N ILE A 18 -18.53 -5.20 -1.71
CA ILE A 18 -19.56 -6.21 -1.46
C ILE A 18 -19.18 -7.54 -2.14
N PHE A 19 -18.79 -7.48 -3.40
CA PHE A 19 -18.46 -8.66 -4.18
C PHE A 19 -17.21 -9.39 -3.64
N MET A 20 -16.19 -8.66 -3.22
CA MET A 20 -15.00 -9.24 -2.57
C MET A 20 -15.32 -9.87 -1.22
N ASP A 21 -16.18 -9.23 -0.40
CA ASP A 21 -16.63 -9.80 0.88
C ASP A 21 -17.40 -11.13 0.69
N GLU A 22 -18.28 -11.20 -0.32
CA GLU A 22 -19.03 -12.40 -0.69
C GLU A 22 -18.12 -13.52 -1.20
N LEU A 23 -17.07 -13.20 -1.95
CA LEU A 23 -16.10 -14.15 -2.48
C LEU A 23 -15.07 -14.62 -1.45
N GLY A 24 -14.98 -13.99 -0.29
CA GLY A 24 -14.09 -14.40 0.79
C GLY A 24 -12.70 -13.78 0.78
N TYR A 25 -12.50 -12.67 0.10
CA TYR A 25 -11.26 -11.88 0.21
C TYR A 25 -11.09 -11.31 1.61
N ASP A 26 -9.85 -11.14 2.05
CA ASP A 26 -9.52 -10.65 3.38
C ASP A 26 -9.43 -9.13 3.46
N VAL A 27 -8.80 -8.49 2.46
CA VAL A 27 -8.50 -7.06 2.48
C VAL A 27 -8.71 -6.44 1.09
N LEU A 28 -9.39 -5.30 1.05
CA LEU A 28 -9.38 -4.38 -0.09
C LEU A 28 -8.39 -3.24 0.22
N TRP A 29 -7.25 -3.23 -0.49
CA TRP A 29 -6.30 -2.13 -0.45
C TRP A 29 -6.70 -1.03 -1.42
N MET A 30 -6.67 0.22 -0.96
CA MET A 30 -7.03 1.40 -1.73
C MET A 30 -5.92 2.43 -1.66
N ALA A 31 -5.73 3.23 -2.72
CA ALA A 31 -4.70 4.27 -2.80
C ALA A 31 -5.28 5.68 -2.61
N GLU A 32 -4.54 6.55 -1.89
CA GLU A 32 -4.85 7.97 -1.75
C GLU A 32 -4.18 8.76 -2.87
N HIS A 33 -5.00 9.46 -3.67
CA HIS A 33 -4.52 10.32 -4.74
C HIS A 33 -5.37 11.57 -4.91
N HIS A 34 -4.72 12.66 -5.34
CA HIS A 34 -5.32 13.98 -5.41
C HIS A 34 -5.09 14.63 -6.78
N PHE A 35 -6.04 15.49 -7.17
CA PHE A 35 -5.93 16.37 -8.34
C PHE A 35 -5.75 15.67 -9.70
N GLN A 36 -6.06 14.38 -9.78
CA GLN A 36 -5.91 13.58 -11.00
C GLN A 36 -7.14 13.69 -11.89
N ARG A 37 -7.29 14.82 -12.55
CA ARG A 37 -8.37 15.04 -13.52
C ARG A 37 -8.28 14.06 -14.73
N GLU A 38 -7.16 13.41 -14.91
CA GLU A 38 -6.93 12.34 -15.87
C GLU A 38 -7.77 11.09 -15.59
N GLY A 39 -8.21 10.91 -14.32
CA GLY A 39 -9.18 9.90 -13.92
C GLY A 39 -8.62 8.52 -13.61
N TYR A 40 -7.30 8.36 -13.52
CA TYR A 40 -6.70 7.08 -13.15
C TYR A 40 -6.88 6.76 -11.67
N GLU A 41 -6.66 7.76 -10.81
CA GLU A 41 -6.73 7.62 -9.36
C GLU A 41 -7.37 8.88 -8.76
N CYS A 42 -8.49 8.72 -8.06
CA CYS A 42 -9.31 9.86 -7.66
C CYS A 42 -9.94 9.74 -6.27
N ILE A 43 -9.33 8.95 -5.38
CA ILE A 43 -9.82 8.77 -4.00
C ILE A 43 -8.97 9.60 -3.04
N PRO A 44 -9.47 10.73 -2.55
CA PRO A 44 -8.67 11.67 -1.75
C PRO A 44 -8.63 11.36 -0.25
N ASN A 45 -9.45 10.42 0.25
CA ASN A 45 -9.49 10.07 1.67
C ASN A 45 -9.91 8.62 1.85
N LEU A 46 -8.95 7.79 2.24
CA LEU A 46 -9.13 6.35 2.42
C LEU A 46 -9.92 6.00 3.69
N LEU A 47 -9.79 6.79 4.75
CA LEU A 47 -10.50 6.54 6.01
C LEU A 47 -12.00 6.77 5.85
N ILE A 48 -12.40 7.85 5.20
CA ILE A 48 -13.82 8.14 4.91
C ILE A 48 -14.41 7.04 4.02
N LEU A 49 -13.68 6.64 2.96
CA LEU A 49 -14.15 5.60 2.06
C LEU A 49 -14.23 4.24 2.78
N SER A 50 -13.24 3.88 3.58
CA SER A 50 -13.25 2.65 4.37
C SER A 50 -14.46 2.57 5.30
N GLN A 51 -14.74 3.64 6.03
CA GLN A 51 -15.90 3.73 6.93
C GLN A 51 -17.22 3.61 6.16
N TYR A 52 -17.33 4.21 4.98
CA TYR A 52 -18.50 4.07 4.13
C TYR A 52 -18.68 2.62 3.62
N LEU A 53 -17.64 2.02 3.07
CA LEU A 53 -17.68 0.66 2.51
C LEU A 53 -17.92 -0.42 3.59
N CYS A 54 -17.41 -0.20 4.78
CA CYS A 54 -17.57 -1.10 5.91
C CYS A 54 -19.04 -1.38 6.26
N GLN A 55 -19.95 -0.44 5.99
CA GLN A 55 -21.38 -0.59 6.26
C GLN A 55 -22.06 -1.63 5.36
N PHE A 56 -21.47 -1.95 4.22
CA PHE A 56 -22.01 -2.88 3.22
C PHE A 56 -21.36 -4.26 3.25
N THR A 57 -20.35 -4.46 4.12
CA THR A 57 -19.54 -5.68 4.20
C THR A 57 -19.54 -6.23 5.63
N LYS A 58 -19.22 -7.52 5.79
CA LYS A 58 -19.23 -8.19 7.09
C LYS A 58 -17.85 -8.52 7.63
N ARG A 59 -16.92 -8.94 6.75
CA ARG A 59 -15.60 -9.47 7.12
C ARG A 59 -14.45 -8.72 6.48
N LEU A 60 -14.67 -8.22 5.26
CA LEU A 60 -13.65 -7.54 4.48
C LEU A 60 -13.02 -6.41 5.28
N LYS A 61 -11.70 -6.43 5.37
CA LYS A 61 -10.91 -5.32 5.90
C LYS A 61 -10.58 -4.31 4.79
N PHE A 62 -10.28 -3.10 5.19
CA PHE A 62 -9.93 -2.00 4.28
C PHE A 62 -8.52 -1.53 4.60
N GLY A 63 -7.61 -1.73 3.66
CA GLY A 63 -6.22 -1.29 3.78
C GLY A 63 -6.03 0.09 3.14
N CYS A 64 -5.48 1.03 3.91
CA CYS A 64 -5.03 2.31 3.37
C CYS A 64 -3.66 2.11 2.70
N GLY A 65 -3.62 2.07 1.41
CA GLY A 65 -2.39 1.82 0.68
C GLY A 65 -1.97 2.99 -0.25
N PHE A 66 -1.61 4.16 0.28
CA PHE A 66 -1.32 4.54 1.68
C PHE A 66 -1.85 5.94 2.00
N ASN A 67 -2.09 6.26 3.28
CA ASN A 67 -2.24 7.66 3.70
C ASN A 67 -0.87 8.34 3.60
N ILE A 68 -0.79 9.45 2.89
CA ILE A 68 0.47 10.15 2.66
C ILE A 68 0.72 11.14 3.78
N LEU A 69 1.44 10.71 4.83
CA LEU A 69 1.63 11.50 6.05
C LEU A 69 2.03 12.95 5.80
N PRO A 70 2.99 13.27 4.92
CA PRO A 70 3.37 14.66 4.65
C PRO A 70 2.23 15.59 4.20
N MET A 71 1.13 15.03 3.69
CA MET A 71 -0.06 15.80 3.32
C MET A 71 -1.07 15.99 4.47
N TRP A 72 -0.82 15.36 5.64
CA TRP A 72 -1.72 15.38 6.79
C TRP A 72 -1.10 16.10 7.99
N HIS A 73 -1.95 16.67 8.82
CA HIS A 73 -1.50 16.99 10.18
C HIS A 73 -1.54 15.68 11.02
N PRO A 74 -0.44 15.27 11.69
CA PRO A 74 -0.35 13.94 12.31
C PRO A 74 -1.41 13.66 13.37
N ILE A 75 -1.80 14.66 14.16
CA ILE A 75 -2.89 14.51 15.15
C ILE A 75 -4.24 14.33 14.46
N ARG A 76 -4.52 15.08 13.36
CA ARG A 76 -5.78 14.92 12.65
C ARG A 76 -5.90 13.52 12.04
N LEU A 77 -4.86 13.01 11.42
CA LEU A 77 -4.87 11.65 10.92
C LEU A 77 -5.04 10.62 12.05
N ALA A 78 -4.41 10.85 13.20
CA ALA A 78 -4.57 9.99 14.37
C ALA A 78 -5.99 9.99 14.92
N GLU A 79 -6.64 11.16 15.03
CA GLU A 79 -8.06 11.27 15.44
C GLU A 79 -8.98 10.57 14.45
N ASP A 80 -8.82 10.84 13.15
CA ASP A 80 -9.65 10.27 12.10
C ASP A 80 -9.50 8.74 12.06
N TYR A 81 -8.25 8.22 12.19
CA TYR A 81 -8.01 6.78 12.27
C TYR A 81 -8.66 6.15 13.52
N ALA A 82 -8.51 6.77 14.69
CA ALA A 82 -9.11 6.27 15.93
C ALA A 82 -10.63 6.19 15.86
N MET A 83 -11.27 7.21 15.26
CA MET A 83 -12.71 7.17 15.00
C MET A 83 -13.09 6.04 14.06
N VAL A 84 -12.36 5.88 12.97
CA VAL A 84 -12.66 4.84 11.97
C VAL A 84 -12.40 3.44 12.53
N ASP A 85 -11.38 3.26 13.35
CA ASP A 85 -11.15 2.01 14.08
C ASP A 85 -12.36 1.60 14.91
N ILE A 86 -12.90 2.52 15.71
CA ILE A 86 -14.10 2.30 16.54
C ILE A 86 -15.32 2.01 15.68
N LEU A 87 -15.59 2.84 14.67
CA LEU A 87 -16.80 2.79 13.85
C LEU A 87 -16.85 1.55 12.95
N THR A 88 -15.69 1.01 12.58
CA THR A 88 -15.55 -0.19 11.72
C THR A 88 -15.33 -1.48 12.49
N GLY A 89 -15.17 -1.40 13.82
CA GLY A 89 -14.85 -2.57 14.65
C GLY A 89 -13.49 -3.16 14.34
N GLY A 90 -12.47 -2.32 14.08
CA GLY A 90 -11.09 -2.74 13.81
C GLY A 90 -10.84 -3.28 12.40
N ARG A 91 -11.74 -3.01 11.44
CA ARG A 91 -11.61 -3.49 10.06
C ARG A 91 -10.83 -2.56 9.13
N VAL A 92 -10.10 -1.59 9.66
CA VAL A 92 -9.22 -0.71 8.88
C VAL A 92 -7.76 -0.94 9.24
N ILE A 93 -6.94 -1.13 8.23
CA ILE A 93 -5.49 -1.27 8.35
C ILE A 93 -4.85 0.08 8.04
N LEU A 94 -4.02 0.58 8.95
CA LEU A 94 -3.33 1.86 8.80
C LEU A 94 -2.10 1.70 7.90
N GLY A 95 -2.23 2.05 6.63
CA GLY A 95 -1.07 2.19 5.77
C GLY A 95 -0.61 3.63 5.68
N VAL A 96 0.70 3.85 5.75
CA VAL A 96 1.33 5.17 5.72
C VAL A 96 2.44 5.24 4.69
N GLY A 97 2.54 6.36 3.98
CA GLY A 97 3.55 6.59 2.96
C GLY A 97 4.11 8.01 2.98
N ARG A 98 5.23 8.19 2.27
CA ARG A 98 5.86 9.51 2.10
C ARG A 98 5.34 10.28 0.88
N GLY A 99 4.62 9.60 0.01
CA GLY A 99 4.24 10.10 -1.29
C GLY A 99 5.33 9.94 -2.35
N TYR A 100 4.91 10.06 -3.61
CA TYR A 100 5.80 10.08 -4.78
C TYR A 100 5.33 11.09 -5.83
N HIS A 101 4.14 11.64 -5.65
CA HIS A 101 3.49 12.56 -6.59
C HIS A 101 3.80 14.00 -6.20
N THR A 102 4.69 14.66 -6.92
CA THR A 102 5.06 16.06 -6.63
C THR A 102 3.85 16.99 -6.69
N ARG A 103 2.94 16.80 -7.68
CA ARG A 103 1.70 17.58 -7.80
C ARG A 103 0.86 17.51 -6.53
N GLU A 104 0.80 16.37 -5.88
CA GLU A 104 0.00 16.17 -4.69
C GLU A 104 0.69 16.74 -3.46
N VAL A 105 1.86 16.23 -3.14
CA VAL A 105 2.59 16.54 -1.90
C VAL A 105 2.97 18.02 -1.82
N GLU A 106 3.49 18.60 -2.90
CA GLU A 106 3.85 20.03 -2.94
C GLU A 106 2.62 20.96 -2.89
N THR A 107 1.49 20.55 -3.48
CA THR A 107 0.25 21.34 -3.42
C THR A 107 -0.30 21.42 -1.99
N PHE A 108 -0.10 20.40 -1.17
CA PHE A 108 -0.43 20.43 0.26
C PHE A 108 0.65 21.13 1.11
N GLY A 109 1.70 21.68 0.50
CA GLY A 109 2.73 22.45 1.18
C GLY A 109 3.83 21.62 1.84
N ALA A 110 3.87 20.32 1.55
CA ALA A 110 4.93 19.46 2.07
C ALA A 110 6.05 19.26 1.06
N PRO A 111 7.33 19.13 1.51
CA PRO A 111 8.45 18.99 0.60
C PRO A 111 8.45 17.60 -0.05
N MET A 112 8.46 17.53 -1.38
CA MET A 112 8.63 16.28 -2.14
C MET A 112 9.92 16.30 -2.95
N GLN A 113 10.27 17.46 -3.51
CA GLN A 113 11.49 17.62 -4.28
C GLN A 113 12.76 17.52 -3.42
N ASP A 114 12.66 17.89 -2.14
CA ASP A 114 13.69 17.62 -1.14
C ASP A 114 13.38 16.31 -0.41
N SER A 115 14.01 15.22 -0.88
CA SER A 115 13.76 13.87 -0.35
C SER A 115 14.15 13.71 1.12
N ASP A 116 15.15 14.46 1.60
CA ASP A 116 15.59 14.38 3.00
C ASP A 116 14.61 15.13 3.91
N ALA A 117 14.20 16.34 3.52
CA ALA A 117 13.18 17.10 4.24
C ALA A 117 11.84 16.36 4.28
N ASN A 118 11.43 15.71 3.17
CA ASN A 118 10.23 14.87 3.12
C ASN A 118 10.32 13.69 4.10
N ARG A 119 11.48 13.03 4.15
CA ARG A 119 11.71 11.90 5.05
C ARG A 119 11.69 12.33 6.51
N GLU A 120 12.38 13.41 6.85
CA GLU A 120 12.39 13.94 8.22
C GLU A 120 10.98 14.33 8.68
N LEU A 121 10.21 14.99 7.81
CA LEU A 121 8.81 15.34 8.11
C LEU A 121 7.97 14.08 8.35
N PHE A 122 8.08 13.07 7.48
CA PHE A 122 7.37 11.80 7.62
C PHE A 122 7.71 11.08 8.93
N GLU A 123 9.01 10.96 9.24
CA GLU A 123 9.48 10.27 10.45
C GLU A 123 8.97 10.98 11.72
N GLU A 124 9.03 12.33 11.75
CA GLU A 124 8.49 13.13 12.87
C GLU A 124 6.98 12.98 13.02
N GLN A 125 6.24 13.05 11.92
CA GLN A 125 4.77 12.87 11.92
C GLN A 125 4.36 11.48 12.40
N PHE A 126 5.07 10.46 11.96
CA PHE A 126 4.85 9.08 12.39
C PHE A 126 5.07 8.93 13.90
N GLU A 127 6.16 9.47 14.44
CA GLU A 127 6.45 9.42 15.88
C GLU A 127 5.38 10.14 16.71
N ILE A 128 4.90 11.30 16.26
CA ILE A 128 3.79 12.02 16.91
C ILE A 128 2.52 11.17 16.94
N MET A 129 2.18 10.55 15.82
CA MET A 129 0.99 9.71 15.70
C MET A 129 1.08 8.49 16.63
N MET A 130 2.26 7.83 16.69
CA MET A 130 2.46 6.69 17.57
C MET A 130 2.43 7.06 19.05
N LYS A 131 2.94 8.24 19.44
CA LYS A 131 2.75 8.77 20.81
C LYS A 131 1.26 8.98 21.10
N ALA A 132 0.53 9.61 20.20
CA ALA A 132 -0.90 9.85 20.36
C ALA A 132 -1.71 8.56 20.55
N PHE A 133 -1.34 7.46 19.90
CA PHE A 133 -2.01 6.18 20.06
C PHE A 133 -1.66 5.47 21.37
N ASN A 134 -0.41 5.57 21.85
CA ASN A 134 0.12 4.72 22.89
C ASN A 134 0.24 5.41 24.28
N GLU A 135 0.28 6.74 24.32
CA GLU A 135 0.45 7.49 25.56
C GLU A 135 -0.91 8.09 26.02
N ASP A 136 -1.14 8.13 27.33
CA ASP A 136 -2.37 8.73 27.89
C ASP A 136 -2.45 10.23 27.64
N SER A 137 -1.31 10.90 27.76
CA SER A 137 -1.08 12.25 27.26
C SER A 137 0.33 12.36 26.73
N PHE A 138 0.56 13.23 25.79
CA PHE A 138 1.86 13.38 25.16
C PHE A 138 2.18 14.83 24.84
N SER A 139 3.46 15.09 24.72
CA SER A 139 4.00 16.32 24.13
C SER A 139 5.07 15.99 23.10
N HIS A 140 5.29 16.91 22.19
CA HIS A 140 6.33 16.78 21.17
C HIS A 140 6.97 18.13 20.90
N LYS A 141 8.31 18.14 20.79
CA LYS A 141 9.09 19.29 20.34
C LYS A 141 10.13 18.79 19.36
N GLY A 142 9.84 18.99 18.08
CA GLY A 142 10.68 18.57 16.98
C GLY A 142 11.03 19.72 16.03
N LYS A 143 11.46 19.36 14.84
CA LYS A 143 11.86 20.32 13.80
C LYS A 143 10.64 21.01 13.17
N ASN A 144 9.59 20.25 12.92
CA ASN A 144 8.41 20.72 12.20
C ASN A 144 7.22 20.99 13.14
N TYR A 145 7.16 20.34 14.31
CA TYR A 145 6.02 20.43 15.22
C TYR A 145 6.44 20.74 16.66
N THR A 146 5.62 21.57 17.31
CA THR A 146 5.63 21.74 18.77
C THR A 146 4.20 21.50 19.25
N ILE A 147 3.97 20.43 20.03
CA ILE A 147 2.65 19.95 20.45
C ILE A 147 2.64 19.70 21.96
N PRO A 148 1.78 20.39 22.72
CA PRO A 148 1.10 21.63 22.34
C PRO A 148 2.09 22.78 22.19
N PRO A 149 1.72 23.86 21.49
CA PRO A 149 2.45 25.13 21.61
C PRO A 149 2.23 25.69 23.03
N GLU A 150 3.14 26.55 23.48
CA GLU A 150 3.00 27.26 24.76
C GLU A 150 1.81 28.25 24.71
N VAL A 151 0.64 27.78 25.09
CA VAL A 151 -0.58 28.58 25.09
C VAL A 151 -1.25 28.57 26.46
N PRO A 152 -1.80 29.70 26.92
CA PRO A 152 -2.59 29.72 28.16
C PRO A 152 -3.92 28.98 27.95
N TYR A 153 -4.28 28.15 28.93
CA TYR A 153 -5.56 27.44 28.96
C TYR A 153 -6.10 27.39 30.40
N ARG A 154 -7.25 27.95 30.65
CA ARG A 154 -7.94 27.94 31.96
C ARG A 154 -7.06 28.34 33.16
N GLY A 155 -6.17 29.32 32.98
CA GLY A 155 -5.29 29.82 34.03
C GLY A 155 -3.97 29.05 34.22
N TYR A 156 -3.66 28.11 33.34
CA TYR A 156 -2.34 27.42 33.28
C TYR A 156 -1.83 27.37 31.85
N THR A 157 -0.56 27.02 31.69
CA THR A 157 0.03 26.77 30.37
C THR A 157 -0.15 25.30 30.01
N LEU A 158 -0.69 25.04 28.84
CA LEU A 158 -0.88 23.68 28.31
C LEU A 158 0.48 23.01 28.09
N LYS A 159 0.71 21.83 28.69
CA LYS A 159 1.99 21.11 28.62
C LYS A 159 1.95 19.82 27.82
N ASP A 160 0.79 19.22 27.73
CA ASP A 160 0.52 17.98 26.99
C ASP A 160 -0.89 17.98 26.44
N VAL A 161 -1.18 17.07 25.53
CA VAL A 161 -2.49 16.82 24.93
C VAL A 161 -2.81 15.34 24.97
N THR A 162 -4.09 15.00 24.92
CA THR A 162 -4.59 13.61 24.88
C THR A 162 -5.35 13.39 23.58
N LEU A 163 -5.08 12.29 22.88
CA LEU A 163 -5.91 11.88 21.74
C LEU A 163 -7.27 11.38 22.24
N VAL A 164 -8.35 11.97 21.72
CA VAL A 164 -9.73 11.61 22.11
C VAL A 164 -10.61 11.49 20.87
N PRO A 165 -11.14 10.26 20.57
CA PRO A 165 -10.83 8.99 21.22
C PRO A 165 -9.45 8.44 20.84
N ARG A 166 -9.00 7.39 21.52
CA ARG A 166 -7.87 6.54 21.08
C ARG A 166 -8.39 5.30 20.38
N PRO A 167 -7.60 4.65 19.50
CA PRO A 167 -7.96 3.36 18.92
C PRO A 167 -8.25 2.33 20.02
N VAL A 168 -9.22 1.45 19.78
CA VAL A 168 -9.61 0.37 20.73
C VAL A 168 -9.13 -0.99 20.28
N HIS A 169 -8.78 -1.13 19.00
CA HIS A 169 -8.16 -2.35 18.47
C HIS A 169 -6.64 -2.14 18.28
N PRO A 170 -5.86 -3.24 18.23
CA PRO A 170 -4.42 -3.13 17.93
C PRO A 170 -4.18 -2.40 16.60
N VAL A 171 -3.35 -1.37 16.65
CA VAL A 171 -3.02 -0.57 15.45
C VAL A 171 -1.96 -1.32 14.64
N GLU A 172 -2.38 -1.88 13.52
CA GLU A 172 -1.49 -2.52 12.55
C GLU A 172 -1.06 -1.50 11.50
N VAL A 173 0.25 -1.21 11.44
CA VAL A 173 0.78 -0.20 10.51
C VAL A 173 1.54 -0.86 9.38
N TRP A 174 1.20 -0.47 8.14
CA TRP A 174 1.88 -0.91 6.92
C TRP A 174 2.52 0.26 6.19
N GLN A 175 3.63 0.01 5.51
CA GLN A 175 4.34 0.98 4.68
C GLN A 175 4.78 0.35 3.36
N PRO A 176 4.80 1.11 2.24
CA PRO A 176 5.33 0.60 0.99
C PRO A 176 6.84 0.39 1.09
N LEU A 177 7.30 -0.79 0.68
CA LEU A 177 8.71 -1.13 0.57
C LEU A 177 9.14 -1.03 -0.89
N VAL A 178 9.48 0.17 -1.34
CA VAL A 178 9.71 0.48 -2.76
C VAL A 178 11.18 0.45 -3.15
N SER A 179 12.04 1.05 -2.33
CA SER A 179 13.45 1.28 -2.71
C SER A 179 14.44 0.32 -2.07
N GLY A 180 14.00 -0.52 -1.15
CA GLY A 180 14.90 -1.38 -0.38
C GLY A 180 16.01 -0.62 0.37
N SER A 181 15.81 0.69 0.66
CA SER A 181 16.81 1.49 1.34
C SER A 181 17.01 1.04 2.78
N GLU A 182 18.26 0.89 3.21
CA GLU A 182 18.59 0.46 4.56
C GLU A 182 17.95 1.35 5.63
N ARG A 183 18.00 2.67 5.48
CA ARG A 183 17.36 3.62 6.40
C ARG A 183 15.85 3.41 6.49
N GLY A 184 15.18 3.16 5.35
CA GLY A 184 13.74 2.92 5.34
C GLY A 184 13.36 1.63 6.05
N MET A 185 14.09 0.55 5.78
CA MET A 185 13.87 -0.74 6.44
C MET A 185 14.19 -0.68 7.94
N ASP A 186 15.26 0.03 8.33
CA ASP A 186 15.64 0.23 9.73
C ASP A 186 14.54 0.99 10.51
N PHE A 187 13.99 2.06 9.92
CA PHE A 187 12.85 2.78 10.48
C PHE A 187 11.64 1.86 10.68
N MET A 188 11.27 1.09 9.66
CA MET A 188 10.15 0.15 9.75
C MET A 188 10.39 -0.90 10.85
N ALA A 189 11.57 -1.49 10.88
CA ALA A 189 11.94 -2.48 11.89
C ALA A 189 11.96 -1.88 13.30
N LYS A 190 12.52 -0.68 13.50
CA LYS A 190 12.52 0.03 14.78
C LYS A 190 11.11 0.17 15.35
N HIS A 191 10.15 0.52 14.52
CA HIS A 191 8.78 0.80 14.94
C HIS A 191 7.80 -0.39 14.78
N GLY A 192 8.27 -1.55 14.32
CA GLY A 192 7.42 -2.72 14.10
C GLY A 192 6.41 -2.56 12.96
N VAL A 193 6.74 -1.71 11.98
CA VAL A 193 5.92 -1.45 10.80
C VAL A 193 6.07 -2.59 9.80
N LYS A 194 4.96 -3.07 9.28
CA LYS A 194 4.91 -4.09 8.23
C LYS A 194 5.17 -3.47 6.84
N GLY A 195 5.71 -4.27 5.94
CA GLY A 195 6.06 -3.82 4.60
C GLY A 195 5.18 -4.40 3.52
N LEU A 196 4.83 -3.61 2.51
CA LEU A 196 4.17 -4.07 1.30
C LEU A 196 5.09 -3.84 0.11
N ILE A 197 5.57 -4.93 -0.50
CA ILE A 197 6.38 -4.92 -1.72
C ILE A 197 5.42 -4.94 -2.90
N LEU A 198 5.47 -3.95 -3.77
CA LEU A 198 4.53 -3.78 -4.88
C LEU A 198 5.23 -3.99 -6.23
N GLY A 199 4.68 -4.86 -7.07
CA GLY A 199 4.92 -4.95 -8.51
C GLY A 199 6.38 -4.88 -8.96
N THR A 200 7.27 -5.68 -8.38
CA THR A 200 8.70 -5.65 -8.69
C THR A 200 9.22 -6.99 -9.21
N HIS A 201 10.44 -7.00 -9.76
CA HIS A 201 11.11 -8.20 -10.20
C HIS A 201 11.38 -9.20 -9.07
N ALA A 202 11.36 -10.49 -9.38
CA ALA A 202 11.66 -11.54 -8.41
C ALA A 202 13.01 -11.34 -7.70
N ASP A 203 14.07 -10.90 -8.43
CA ASP A 203 15.39 -10.66 -7.83
C ASP A 203 15.37 -9.56 -6.76
N TYR A 204 14.59 -8.50 -6.98
CA TYR A 204 14.44 -7.44 -5.96
C TYR A 204 13.61 -7.91 -4.76
N VAL A 205 12.61 -8.75 -5.01
CA VAL A 205 11.83 -9.35 -3.93
C VAL A 205 12.73 -10.15 -2.99
N ASP A 206 13.61 -10.99 -3.53
CA ASP A 206 14.58 -11.74 -2.74
C ASP A 206 15.45 -10.85 -1.86
N ASP A 207 16.06 -9.84 -2.47
CA ASP A 207 16.92 -8.90 -1.76
C ASP A 207 16.16 -8.15 -0.64
N TYR A 208 14.91 -7.74 -0.90
CA TYR A 208 14.09 -7.05 0.11
C TYR A 208 13.68 -7.96 1.25
N MET A 209 13.28 -9.20 0.97
CA MET A 209 12.92 -10.19 2.00
C MET A 209 14.10 -10.46 2.94
N ILE A 210 15.29 -10.71 2.38
CA ILE A 210 16.52 -10.99 3.16
C ILE A 210 16.93 -9.78 3.99
N LYS A 211 16.99 -8.59 3.39
CA LYS A 211 17.37 -7.37 4.10
C LYS A 211 16.39 -7.02 5.20
N PHE A 212 15.09 -7.13 4.94
CA PHE A 212 14.06 -6.80 5.92
C PHE A 212 14.10 -7.74 7.12
N GLN A 213 14.28 -9.05 6.90
CA GLN A 213 14.47 -10.03 7.97
C GLN A 213 15.71 -9.68 8.82
N ALA A 214 16.85 -9.42 8.17
CA ALA A 214 18.11 -9.10 8.85
C ALA A 214 18.01 -7.83 9.70
N VAL A 215 17.32 -6.80 9.21
CA VAL A 215 17.13 -5.55 9.97
C VAL A 215 16.19 -5.77 11.16
N ASN A 216 15.10 -6.54 11.00
CA ASN A 216 14.20 -6.85 12.12
C ASN A 216 14.87 -7.64 13.23
N SER A 217 15.79 -8.56 12.89
CA SER A 217 16.58 -9.29 13.90
C SER A 217 17.44 -8.37 14.77
N LYS A 218 17.94 -7.24 14.26
CA LYS A 218 18.65 -6.22 15.07
C LYS A 218 17.79 -5.64 16.19
N TYR A 219 16.47 -5.65 16.01
CA TYR A 219 15.47 -5.19 17.00
C TYR A 219 14.82 -6.34 17.79
N GLY A 220 15.44 -7.53 17.78
CA GLY A 220 14.95 -8.69 18.54
C GLY A 220 13.69 -9.34 17.97
N ARG A 221 13.39 -9.14 16.68
CA ARG A 221 12.28 -9.78 15.98
C ARG A 221 12.80 -10.84 15.03
N ASP A 222 13.02 -12.02 15.57
CA ASP A 222 13.37 -13.19 14.76
C ASP A 222 12.11 -13.77 14.16
N MET A 223 12.02 -13.72 12.84
CA MET A 223 10.87 -14.16 12.07
C MET A 223 11.31 -14.94 10.83
N PRO A 224 10.47 -15.85 10.30
CA PRO A 224 10.76 -16.54 9.05
C PRO A 224 10.89 -15.54 7.90
N LEU A 225 11.56 -15.94 6.82
CA LEU A 225 11.71 -15.10 5.63
C LEU A 225 10.33 -14.69 5.07
N GLY A 226 10.14 -13.39 4.86
CA GLY A 226 8.86 -12.82 4.47
C GLY A 226 7.97 -12.37 5.64
N GLY A 227 8.36 -12.63 6.89
CA GLY A 227 7.61 -12.18 8.07
C GLY A 227 7.43 -10.66 8.10
N ASN A 228 6.25 -10.20 8.52
CA ASN A 228 5.83 -8.81 8.49
C ASN A 228 5.84 -8.18 7.07
N LEU A 229 5.74 -9.00 6.02
CA LEU A 229 5.71 -8.54 4.64
C LEU A 229 4.49 -9.05 3.89
N GLY A 230 3.98 -8.20 3.01
CA GLY A 230 3.05 -8.53 1.95
C GLY A 230 3.71 -8.38 0.60
N LEU A 231 3.27 -9.16 -0.38
CA LEU A 231 3.75 -9.09 -1.75
C LEU A 231 2.59 -8.78 -2.70
N GLY A 232 2.71 -7.67 -3.43
CA GLY A 232 1.79 -7.27 -4.47
C GLY A 232 2.21 -7.85 -5.82
N LEU A 233 1.30 -8.53 -6.47
CA LEU A 233 1.48 -9.18 -7.76
C LEU A 233 0.52 -8.60 -8.79
N TRP A 234 1.03 -8.29 -9.99
CA TRP A 234 0.20 -8.07 -11.17
C TRP A 234 -0.08 -9.43 -11.79
N LEU A 235 -1.32 -9.90 -11.66
CA LEU A 235 -1.68 -11.28 -12.01
C LEU A 235 -2.95 -11.29 -12.86
N TYR A 236 -2.94 -12.07 -13.95
CA TYR A 236 -4.11 -12.27 -14.81
C TYR A 236 -4.32 -13.76 -15.13
N LEU A 237 -5.54 -14.23 -14.94
CA LEU A 237 -5.94 -15.62 -15.18
C LEU A 237 -6.77 -15.73 -16.46
N ASP A 238 -6.49 -16.79 -17.24
CA ASP A 238 -7.35 -17.23 -18.32
C ASP A 238 -7.31 -18.79 -18.43
N ASP A 239 -8.00 -19.37 -19.40
CA ASP A 239 -8.05 -20.83 -19.57
C ASP A 239 -6.69 -21.44 -19.95
N THR A 240 -5.83 -20.68 -20.62
CA THR A 240 -4.47 -21.04 -20.96
C THR A 240 -3.52 -19.87 -20.79
N VAL A 241 -2.23 -20.17 -20.62
CA VAL A 241 -1.18 -19.14 -20.49
C VAL A 241 -1.18 -18.20 -21.71
N GLU A 242 -1.33 -18.72 -22.92
CA GLU A 242 -1.35 -17.91 -24.13
C GLU A 242 -2.55 -16.97 -24.21
N LYS A 243 -3.73 -17.41 -23.73
CA LYS A 243 -4.90 -16.54 -23.64
C LYS A 243 -4.69 -15.46 -22.58
N ALA A 244 -4.15 -15.83 -21.41
CA ALA A 244 -3.87 -14.90 -20.34
C ALA A 244 -2.87 -13.82 -20.78
N GLU A 245 -1.77 -14.19 -21.44
CA GLU A 245 -0.80 -13.24 -21.99
C GLU A 245 -1.45 -12.29 -23.00
N LYS A 246 -2.26 -12.83 -23.91
CA LYS A 246 -2.95 -12.03 -24.94
C LYS A 246 -3.94 -11.04 -24.33
N SER A 247 -4.65 -11.43 -23.28
CA SER A 247 -5.60 -10.57 -22.58
C SER A 247 -4.91 -9.52 -21.71
N LEU A 248 -3.77 -9.88 -21.11
CA LEU A 248 -3.00 -8.99 -20.22
C LEU A 248 -2.21 -7.93 -20.97
N GLN A 249 -1.70 -8.22 -22.18
CA GLN A 249 -0.85 -7.29 -22.92
C GLN A 249 -1.46 -5.89 -23.11
N PRO A 250 -2.70 -5.71 -23.58
CA PRO A 250 -3.28 -4.37 -23.75
C PRO A 250 -3.48 -3.65 -22.40
N LEU A 251 -3.72 -4.39 -21.32
CA LEU A 251 -3.84 -3.84 -19.97
C LEU A 251 -2.48 -3.38 -19.44
N PHE A 252 -1.43 -4.13 -19.72
CA PHE A 252 -0.06 -3.71 -19.43
C PHE A 252 0.30 -2.42 -20.18
N GLU A 253 -0.02 -2.33 -21.46
CA GLU A 253 0.24 -1.12 -22.27
C GLU A 253 -0.54 0.11 -21.73
N GLU A 254 -1.76 -0.08 -21.24
CA GLU A 254 -2.52 1.02 -20.59
C GLU A 254 -1.91 1.41 -19.24
N HIS A 255 -1.48 0.43 -18.46
CA HIS A 255 -0.75 0.68 -17.22
C HIS A 255 0.57 1.44 -17.44
N VAL A 256 1.29 1.14 -18.52
CA VAL A 256 2.51 1.87 -18.91
C VAL A 256 2.22 3.35 -19.18
N LYS A 257 1.11 3.68 -19.83
CA LYS A 257 0.71 5.08 -20.07
C LYS A 257 0.47 5.85 -18.77
N PHE A 258 -0.07 5.17 -17.76
CA PHE A 258 -0.25 5.74 -16.43
C PHE A 258 1.09 5.88 -15.69
N ALA A 259 1.87 4.81 -15.63
CA ALA A 259 3.05 4.69 -14.76
C ALA A 259 4.29 5.44 -15.30
N ALA A 260 4.46 5.50 -16.62
CA ALA A 260 5.65 6.12 -17.23
C ALA A 260 5.81 7.61 -16.90
N PRO A 261 4.77 8.46 -17.02
CA PRO A 261 4.88 9.88 -16.67
C PRO A 261 5.19 10.13 -15.18
N LEU A 262 4.89 9.16 -14.31
CA LEU A 262 5.15 9.22 -12.88
C LEU A 262 6.56 8.72 -12.50
N GLY A 263 7.35 8.28 -13.49
CA GLY A 263 8.65 7.68 -13.25
C GLY A 263 8.57 6.33 -12.50
N MET A 264 7.43 5.67 -12.55
CA MET A 264 7.22 4.36 -11.90
C MET A 264 7.75 3.19 -12.72
N LEU A 265 8.07 3.41 -13.99
CA LEU A 265 8.66 2.38 -14.85
C LEU A 265 10.18 2.40 -14.71
N ARG A 266 10.74 1.21 -14.70
CA ARG A 266 12.18 1.07 -14.74
C ARG A 266 12.66 1.23 -16.17
N TYR A 267 13.46 2.25 -16.39
CA TYR A 267 14.13 2.47 -17.67
C TYR A 267 15.25 1.43 -17.89
N THR A 268 15.66 1.25 -19.13
CA THR A 268 16.86 0.49 -19.44
C THR A 268 18.10 1.16 -18.83
N ASP A 269 19.19 0.41 -18.67
CA ASP A 269 20.44 0.96 -18.10
C ASP A 269 20.96 2.19 -18.87
N ASP A 270 20.72 2.24 -20.19
CA ASP A 270 21.10 3.40 -21.00
C ASP A 270 20.20 4.61 -20.77
N GLN A 271 18.89 4.42 -20.70
CA GLN A 271 17.93 5.44 -20.30
C GLN A 271 18.22 5.98 -18.89
N MET A 272 18.62 5.08 -17.97
CA MET A 272 19.00 5.48 -16.60
C MET A 272 20.28 6.30 -16.57
N LYS A 273 21.24 6.07 -17.46
CA LYS A 273 22.43 6.91 -17.60
C LYS A 273 22.08 8.32 -18.06
N GLU A 274 21.14 8.46 -19.00
CA GLU A 274 20.66 9.76 -19.49
C GLU A 274 19.88 10.55 -18.42
N ILE A 275 19.05 9.88 -17.62
CA ILE A 275 18.24 10.49 -16.54
C ILE A 275 19.11 10.91 -15.35
N GLY A 276 20.27 10.26 -15.17
CA GLY A 276 21.23 10.57 -14.09
C GLY A 276 20.78 10.12 -12.68
N PRO A 277 21.58 10.41 -11.65
CA PRO A 277 21.43 9.83 -10.30
C PRO A 277 20.21 10.29 -9.51
N GLY A 278 19.49 11.33 -9.94
CA GLY A 278 18.29 11.87 -9.29
C GLY A 278 16.96 11.37 -9.83
N GLY A 279 16.95 10.47 -10.83
CA GLY A 279 15.71 9.99 -11.46
C GLY A 279 14.76 9.33 -10.48
N VAL A 280 13.50 9.79 -10.47
CA VAL A 280 12.40 9.21 -9.68
C VAL A 280 12.02 7.88 -10.31
N GLY A 281 11.69 6.86 -9.52
CA GLY A 281 11.14 5.59 -10.03
C GLY A 281 12.16 4.49 -10.32
N ARG A 282 13.36 4.56 -9.80
CA ARG A 282 14.44 3.57 -10.01
C ARG A 282 14.08 2.12 -9.69
N HIS A 283 13.01 1.88 -8.97
CA HIS A 283 12.80 0.60 -8.30
C HIS A 283 11.45 -0.05 -8.65
N ILE A 284 10.64 0.57 -9.49
CA ILE A 284 9.30 0.07 -9.77
C ILE A 284 9.20 -0.34 -11.24
N ALA A 285 8.94 -1.59 -11.46
CA ALA A 285 8.72 -2.29 -12.72
C ALA A 285 9.95 -2.43 -13.64
N ALA A 286 10.05 -3.56 -14.22
CA ALA A 286 10.93 -3.87 -15.32
C ALA A 286 10.44 -3.16 -16.57
N GLY A 287 11.26 -2.53 -17.30
CA GLY A 287 11.12 -1.96 -18.63
C GLY A 287 9.74 -1.95 -19.34
N ASN A 288 9.68 -1.30 -20.48
CA ASN A 288 8.46 -1.19 -21.28
C ASN A 288 8.17 -2.41 -22.16
N ASP A 289 8.91 -3.49 -21.98
CA ASP A 289 8.75 -4.72 -22.76
C ASP A 289 7.89 -5.73 -21.99
N PHE A 290 6.74 -6.06 -22.56
CA PHE A 290 5.79 -6.99 -21.94
C PHE A 290 6.39 -8.37 -21.70
N ARG A 291 7.22 -8.87 -22.64
CA ARG A 291 7.89 -10.17 -22.49
C ARG A 291 8.94 -10.14 -21.38
N ASP A 292 9.67 -9.04 -21.26
CA ASP A 292 10.66 -8.87 -20.20
C ASP A 292 10.01 -8.88 -18.79
N VAL A 293 8.90 -8.18 -18.62
CA VAL A 293 8.20 -8.15 -17.30
C VAL A 293 7.63 -9.50 -16.92
N LEU A 294 7.16 -10.30 -17.88
CA LEU A 294 6.74 -11.68 -17.63
C LEU A 294 7.91 -12.57 -17.23
N ASN A 295 9.02 -12.51 -18.00
CA ASN A 295 10.22 -13.30 -17.73
C ASN A 295 10.82 -13.00 -16.35
N LYS A 296 10.78 -11.75 -15.92
CA LYS A 296 11.26 -11.29 -14.63
C LYS A 296 10.22 -11.44 -13.50
N ARG A 297 9.06 -11.99 -13.81
CA ARG A 297 7.95 -12.19 -12.87
C ARG A 297 7.49 -10.91 -12.15
N ALA A 298 7.68 -9.74 -12.78
CA ALA A 298 7.10 -8.50 -12.30
C ALA A 298 5.59 -8.46 -12.58
N TRP A 299 5.18 -9.13 -13.67
CA TRP A 299 3.81 -9.42 -14.04
C TRP A 299 3.67 -10.93 -14.28
N PHE A 300 2.48 -11.48 -14.05
CA PHE A 300 2.19 -12.89 -14.23
C PHE A 300 0.91 -13.09 -15.02
N ALA A 301 0.98 -13.90 -16.07
CA ALA A 301 -0.17 -14.36 -16.85
C ALA A 301 -0.20 -15.89 -16.81
N GLY A 302 -1.31 -16.49 -16.42
CA GLY A 302 -1.37 -17.92 -16.29
C GLY A 302 -2.77 -18.53 -16.33
N ASP A 303 -2.82 -19.85 -16.44
CA ASP A 303 -4.00 -20.62 -16.11
C ASP A 303 -4.06 -20.90 -14.59
N THR A 304 -5.13 -21.53 -14.15
CA THR A 304 -5.34 -21.88 -12.74
C THR A 304 -4.17 -22.68 -12.15
N ASN A 305 -3.67 -23.69 -12.88
CA ASN A 305 -2.63 -24.59 -12.37
C ASN A 305 -1.27 -23.88 -12.28
N SER A 306 -0.89 -23.14 -13.30
CA SER A 306 0.36 -22.38 -13.31
C SER A 306 0.35 -21.27 -12.26
N THR A 307 -0.81 -20.65 -12.02
CA THR A 307 -0.99 -19.64 -10.97
C THR A 307 -0.85 -20.26 -9.57
N ILE A 308 -1.50 -21.39 -9.31
CA ILE A 308 -1.34 -22.11 -8.03
C ILE A 308 0.11 -22.53 -7.82
N SER A 309 0.78 -23.05 -8.85
CA SER A 309 2.19 -23.44 -8.76
C SER A 309 3.08 -22.25 -8.43
N TYR A 310 2.88 -21.12 -9.10
CA TYR A 310 3.62 -19.87 -8.84
C TYR A 310 3.44 -19.36 -7.41
N LEU A 311 2.20 -19.35 -6.90
CA LEU A 311 1.94 -18.90 -5.54
C LEU A 311 2.50 -19.87 -4.49
N LYS A 312 2.52 -21.20 -4.75
CA LYS A 312 3.19 -22.18 -3.89
C LYS A 312 4.70 -22.03 -3.87
N GLU A 313 5.32 -21.70 -4.99
CA GLU A 313 6.75 -21.35 -5.03
C GLU A 313 7.05 -20.15 -4.13
N ILE A 314 6.17 -19.13 -4.13
CA ILE A 314 6.29 -17.96 -3.24
C ILE A 314 6.13 -18.35 -1.78
N GLU A 315 5.11 -19.14 -1.44
CA GLU A 315 4.85 -19.63 -0.08
C GLU A 315 6.03 -20.47 0.46
N GLU A 316 6.57 -21.36 -0.36
CA GLU A 316 7.73 -22.19 0.00
C GLU A 316 9.00 -21.34 0.19
N LYS A 317 9.22 -20.38 -0.70
CA LYS A 317 10.39 -19.50 -0.67
C LYS A 317 10.36 -18.49 0.47
N TYR A 318 9.17 -17.97 0.79
CA TYR A 318 8.95 -16.96 1.83
C TYR A 318 7.93 -17.44 2.85
N PRO A 319 8.30 -18.41 3.71
CA PRO A 319 7.34 -19.07 4.61
C PRO A 319 6.71 -18.15 5.67
N GLY A 320 7.20 -16.93 5.80
CA GLY A 320 6.65 -15.91 6.69
C GLY A 320 5.74 -14.89 6.02
N ILE A 321 5.52 -15.00 4.69
CA ILE A 321 4.70 -14.01 3.97
C ILE A 321 3.28 -13.93 4.55
N GLU A 322 2.83 -12.72 4.87
CA GLU A 322 1.53 -12.55 5.53
C GLU A 322 0.39 -12.29 4.56
N GLN A 323 0.68 -11.62 3.45
CA GLN A 323 -0.35 -11.26 2.48
C GLN A 323 0.17 -11.39 1.05
N ILE A 324 -0.68 -11.91 0.16
CA ILE A 324 -0.54 -11.75 -1.29
C ILE A 324 -1.61 -10.76 -1.73
N MET A 325 -1.20 -9.63 -2.26
CA MET A 325 -2.09 -8.64 -2.84
C MET A 325 -2.09 -8.79 -4.36
N ILE A 326 -3.27 -8.94 -4.93
CA ILE A 326 -3.44 -9.01 -6.38
C ILE A 326 -3.78 -7.62 -6.88
N GLY A 327 -2.91 -7.06 -7.71
CA GLY A 327 -3.15 -5.81 -8.42
C GLY A 327 -4.00 -6.06 -9.66
N PHE A 328 -4.95 -5.16 -9.90
CA PHE A 328 -5.74 -5.15 -11.12
C PHE A 328 -5.15 -4.12 -12.08
N PRO A 329 -4.81 -4.55 -13.33
CA PRO A 329 -4.23 -3.64 -14.29
C PRO A 329 -5.19 -2.52 -14.69
N MET A 330 -4.64 -1.36 -15.03
CA MET A 330 -5.42 -0.27 -15.62
C MET A 330 -6.06 -0.72 -16.93
N GLY A 331 -7.28 -0.22 -17.21
CA GLY A 331 -8.00 -0.52 -18.45
C GLY A 331 -8.92 -1.74 -18.41
N GLU A 332 -8.95 -2.48 -17.32
CA GLU A 332 -9.95 -3.56 -17.15
C GLU A 332 -11.36 -3.02 -17.17
N THR A 333 -12.21 -3.72 -17.91
CA THR A 333 -13.66 -3.50 -17.83
C THR A 333 -14.21 -4.06 -16.51
N LYS A 334 -15.35 -3.54 -16.06
CA LYS A 334 -16.04 -4.06 -14.87
C LYS A 334 -16.34 -5.57 -14.97
N ALA A 335 -16.59 -6.08 -16.17
CA ALA A 335 -16.85 -7.50 -16.41
C ALA A 335 -15.58 -8.34 -16.21
N GLN A 336 -14.46 -7.91 -16.79
CA GLN A 336 -13.15 -8.56 -16.62
C GLN A 336 -12.73 -8.55 -15.15
N PHE A 337 -12.82 -7.42 -14.47
CA PHE A 337 -12.51 -7.30 -13.06
C PHE A 337 -13.31 -8.31 -12.20
N LYS A 338 -14.64 -8.40 -12.39
CA LYS A 338 -15.47 -9.38 -11.68
C LYS A 338 -15.12 -10.83 -12.04
N GLU A 339 -14.77 -11.09 -13.28
CA GLU A 339 -14.33 -12.41 -13.74
C GLU A 339 -13.01 -12.80 -13.06
N GLN A 340 -12.00 -11.92 -13.07
CA GLN A 340 -10.72 -12.17 -12.42
C GLN A 340 -10.87 -12.44 -10.92
N LEU A 341 -11.67 -11.62 -10.21
CA LEU A 341 -11.97 -11.85 -8.79
C LEU A 341 -12.65 -13.21 -8.58
N THR A 342 -13.62 -13.56 -9.43
CA THR A 342 -14.36 -14.83 -9.31
C THR A 342 -13.46 -16.03 -9.56
N ARG A 343 -12.66 -15.98 -10.62
CA ARG A 343 -11.73 -17.08 -10.97
C ARG A 343 -10.71 -17.28 -9.86
N PHE A 344 -10.07 -16.21 -9.41
CA PHE A 344 -9.09 -16.30 -8.34
C PHE A 344 -9.70 -16.90 -7.06
N ALA A 345 -10.87 -16.41 -6.64
CA ALA A 345 -11.53 -16.89 -5.43
C ALA A 345 -11.98 -18.35 -5.52
N LYS A 346 -12.47 -18.78 -6.68
CA LYS A 346 -13.04 -20.15 -6.83
C LYS A 346 -12.03 -21.19 -7.29
N GLU A 347 -11.04 -20.79 -8.07
CA GLU A 347 -10.12 -21.71 -8.70
C GLU A 347 -8.74 -21.74 -8.02
N VAL A 348 -8.28 -20.61 -7.42
CA VAL A 348 -6.94 -20.49 -6.83
C VAL A 348 -6.97 -20.52 -5.31
N MET A 349 -7.77 -19.67 -4.64
CA MET A 349 -7.80 -19.58 -3.17
C MET A 349 -8.03 -20.91 -2.45
N PRO A 350 -8.87 -21.86 -2.94
CA PRO A 350 -9.07 -23.13 -2.28
C PRO A 350 -7.81 -23.98 -2.11
N ALA A 351 -6.79 -23.79 -2.96
CA ALA A 351 -5.51 -24.49 -2.85
C ALA A 351 -4.68 -24.07 -1.63
N PHE A 352 -5.02 -22.94 -0.99
CA PHE A 352 -4.34 -22.35 0.17
C PHE A 352 -5.23 -22.33 1.43
N GLN A 353 -6.53 -22.63 1.29
CA GLN A 353 -7.48 -22.75 2.39
C GLN A 353 -7.29 -24.09 3.10
N GLY A 354 -6.68 -24.10 4.26
CA GLY A 354 -6.47 -25.32 5.06
C GLY A 354 -5.12 -25.36 5.76
N GLN A 355 -4.22 -24.45 5.46
CA GLN A 355 -2.94 -24.31 6.15
C GLN A 355 -2.99 -23.29 7.30
N ALA A 356 -3.93 -22.34 7.29
CA ALA A 356 -4.09 -21.29 8.30
C ALA A 356 -4.53 -21.77 9.70
N ALA A 357 -4.79 -23.07 9.89
CA ALA A 357 -5.23 -23.65 11.16
C ALA A 357 -4.11 -24.33 11.96
N LYS A 358 -2.83 -24.14 11.61
CA LYS A 358 -1.69 -24.82 12.25
C LYS A 358 -0.64 -23.90 12.87
N THR A 359 -0.94 -22.62 13.04
CA THR A 359 -0.03 -21.71 13.77
C THR A 359 -0.64 -21.21 15.05
#